data_5027d215eba91d3c763541f7f2eff0e2
#
_entry.id   5027d215eba91d3c763541f7f2eff0e2
#
_cell.length_a   1.000
_cell.length_b   1.000
_cell.length_c   1.000
_cell.angle_alpha   90.00
_cell.angle_beta   90.00
_cell.angle_gamma   90.00
#
_symmetry.space_group_name_H-M   'P 1'
#
loop_
_entity.id
_entity.type
_entity.pdbx_description
1 polymer ?
#
loop_
_entity_poly.entity_id
_entity_poly.type
_entity_poly.pdbx_seq_one_letter_code
_entity_poly.pdbx_strand_id
1 'polypeptide(L)'
;GRLGSHITSGNAALVLQTLPQARAVLTAKDWDKFGRRVNKGAKGIPQLGRVNGYYNVGSIFDVSMTYGNKPYPIPEIKPEQMDKAIKELERLSPVNIIFQNEGVVGYDAEQHAIVFPTAMPQREVLARLPAEIVIATAEQHTPGISQAPYLRKTAMAVSVEFCGRFFLPMPDTAVAVLDGMDTHIPPGEERKTLEEIRELSVTIGDTVER
;
A
#
# COMPACT_ATOMS: atom_id res chain seq x y z
N GLY A 1 -0.31 4.58 2.06
CA GLY A 1 -1.52 3.77 2.22
C GLY A 1 -2.79 4.62 2.06
N ARG A 2 -3.97 4.00 2.07
CA ARG A 2 -5.27 4.68 1.86
C ARG A 2 -5.55 5.86 2.79
N LEU A 3 -4.89 5.93 3.93
CA LEU A 3 -5.06 7.00 4.90
C LEU A 3 -4.23 8.25 4.59
N GLY A 4 -3.36 8.20 3.61
CA GLY A 4 -2.44 9.27 3.21
C GLY A 4 -0.98 8.94 3.52
N SER A 5 -0.06 9.41 2.67
CA SER A 5 1.38 9.14 2.78
C SER A 5 2.04 9.81 3.99
N HIS A 6 1.38 10.81 4.58
CA HIS A 6 1.89 11.58 5.73
C HIS A 6 1.67 10.88 7.09
N ILE A 7 0.88 9.79 7.14
CA ILE A 7 0.60 9.08 8.38
C ILE A 7 1.65 7.99 8.63
N THR A 8 2.18 7.89 9.83
CA THR A 8 3.09 6.80 10.22
C THR A 8 2.35 5.48 10.37
N SER A 9 3.03 4.35 10.20
CA SER A 9 2.43 3.01 10.34
C SER A 9 1.75 2.80 11.69
N GLY A 10 2.35 3.27 12.79
CA GLY A 10 1.74 3.20 14.12
C GLY A 10 0.46 4.03 14.25
N ASN A 11 0.44 5.23 13.69
CA ASN A 11 -0.77 6.05 13.67
C ASN A 11 -1.82 5.46 12.72
N ALA A 12 -1.42 4.88 11.59
CA ALA A 12 -2.34 4.19 10.68
C ALA A 12 -3.02 2.99 11.36
N ALA A 13 -2.27 2.19 12.12
CA ALA A 13 -2.83 1.09 12.90
C ALA A 13 -3.83 1.60 13.94
N LEU A 14 -3.49 2.66 14.68
CA LEU A 14 -4.40 3.28 15.66
C LEU A 14 -5.69 3.81 15.02
N VAL A 15 -5.58 4.44 13.84
CA VAL A 15 -6.74 4.91 13.08
C VAL A 15 -7.63 3.75 12.68
N LEU A 16 -7.07 2.69 12.11
CA LEU A 16 -7.83 1.54 11.62
C LEU A 16 -8.44 0.71 12.76
N GLN A 17 -7.80 0.68 13.92
CA GLN A 17 -8.37 0.09 15.13
C GLN A 17 -9.59 0.89 15.62
N THR A 18 -9.54 2.24 15.54
CA THR A 18 -10.61 3.11 16.01
C THR A 18 -11.73 3.25 14.96
N LEU A 19 -11.37 3.30 13.69
CA LEU A 19 -12.27 3.50 12.55
C LEU A 19 -11.83 2.61 11.38
N PRO A 20 -12.21 1.33 11.34
CA PRO A 20 -11.78 0.37 10.32
C PRO A 20 -12.08 0.80 8.88
N GLN A 21 -13.16 1.57 8.67
CA GLN A 21 -13.58 2.10 7.38
C GLN A 21 -12.91 3.43 6.99
N ALA A 22 -11.97 3.95 7.78
CA ALA A 22 -11.28 5.20 7.47
C ALA A 22 -10.69 5.19 6.06
N ARG A 23 -10.85 6.31 5.34
CA ARG A 23 -10.40 6.44 3.94
C ARG A 23 -9.28 7.45 3.77
N ALA A 24 -9.36 8.59 4.46
CA ALA A 24 -8.37 9.64 4.42
C ALA A 24 -8.43 10.42 5.71
N VAL A 25 -7.31 10.60 6.39
CA VAL A 25 -7.24 11.29 7.66
C VAL A 25 -6.27 12.48 7.60
N LEU A 26 -6.74 13.61 8.09
CA LEU A 26 -5.95 14.84 8.18
C LEU A 26 -6.27 15.57 9.49
N THR A 27 -5.42 16.51 9.87
CA THR A 27 -5.73 17.45 10.95
C THR A 27 -6.88 18.39 10.52
N ALA A 28 -7.58 19.00 11.47
CA ALA A 28 -8.63 19.98 11.15
C ALA A 28 -8.08 21.13 10.28
N LYS A 29 -6.87 21.61 10.58
CA LYS A 29 -6.17 22.66 9.82
C LYS A 29 -5.90 22.25 8.36
N ASP A 30 -5.54 20.98 8.14
CA ASP A 30 -5.28 20.50 6.78
C ASP A 30 -6.57 20.26 6.02
N TRP A 31 -7.65 19.83 6.70
CA TRP A 31 -8.98 19.78 6.09
C TRP A 31 -9.45 21.17 5.62
N ASP A 32 -9.20 22.22 6.40
CA ASP A 32 -9.54 23.60 5.99
C ASP A 32 -8.81 24.01 4.70
N LYS A 33 -7.54 23.59 4.50
CA LYS A 33 -6.80 23.84 3.24
C LYS A 33 -7.47 23.19 2.02
N PHE A 34 -8.13 22.05 2.22
CA PHE A 34 -8.92 21.38 1.19
C PHE A 34 -10.34 21.93 1.03
N GLY A 35 -10.69 22.99 1.77
CA GLY A 35 -12.03 23.58 1.76
C GLY A 35 -13.07 22.70 2.44
N ARG A 36 -12.64 21.84 3.37
CA ARG A 36 -13.49 20.97 4.17
C ARG A 36 -13.35 21.33 5.64
N ARG A 37 -14.45 21.19 6.40
CA ARG A 37 -14.48 21.46 7.83
C ARG A 37 -14.89 20.22 8.59
N VAL A 38 -14.34 20.05 9.78
CA VAL A 38 -14.71 18.96 10.69
C VAL A 38 -16.13 19.20 11.20
N ASN A 39 -16.94 18.15 11.22
CA ASN A 39 -18.31 18.19 11.74
C ASN A 39 -18.30 18.62 13.21
N LYS A 40 -19.24 19.47 13.58
CA LYS A 40 -19.40 19.88 14.97
C LYS A 40 -19.65 18.66 15.86
N GLY A 41 -18.85 18.50 16.90
CA GLY A 41 -18.96 17.37 17.82
C GLY A 41 -18.24 16.08 17.36
N ALA A 42 -17.60 16.06 16.19
CA ALA A 42 -16.78 14.92 15.79
C ALA A 42 -15.63 14.72 16.79
N LYS A 43 -15.46 13.48 17.23
CA LYS A 43 -14.33 13.10 18.10
C LYS A 43 -13.13 12.75 17.24
N GLY A 44 -12.05 13.54 17.37
CA GLY A 44 -10.80 13.26 16.66
C GLY A 44 -10.16 11.95 17.12
N ILE A 45 -9.48 11.29 16.18
CA ILE A 45 -8.68 10.11 16.45
C ILE A 45 -7.32 10.60 16.95
N PRO A 46 -6.81 10.08 18.08
CA PRO A 46 -5.49 10.47 18.58
C PRO A 46 -4.39 10.16 17.57
N GLN A 47 -3.47 11.08 17.40
CA GLN A 47 -2.26 10.91 16.60
C GLN A 47 -1.03 11.22 17.45
N LEU A 48 -0.09 10.30 17.49
CA LEU A 48 1.22 10.54 18.10
C LEU A 48 2.10 11.28 17.10
N GLY A 49 2.55 12.45 17.47
CA GLY A 49 3.49 13.28 16.72
C GLY A 49 4.74 13.60 17.53
N ARG A 50 5.76 14.12 16.85
CA ARG A 50 6.97 14.63 17.49
C ARG A 50 7.18 16.08 17.03
N VAL A 51 7.17 17.01 17.99
CA VAL A 51 7.38 18.44 17.73
C VAL A 51 8.55 18.89 18.59
N ASN A 52 9.60 19.43 17.97
CA ASN A 52 10.81 19.91 18.65
C ASN A 52 11.45 18.87 19.59
N GLY A 53 11.41 17.57 19.19
CA GLY A 53 11.97 16.49 20.00
C GLY A 53 11.02 15.91 21.05
N TYR A 54 9.90 16.55 21.34
CA TYR A 54 8.91 16.11 22.34
C TYR A 54 7.73 15.39 21.67
N TYR A 55 7.23 14.34 22.31
CA TYR A 55 6.01 13.67 21.89
C TYR A 55 4.81 14.58 22.16
N ASN A 56 3.97 14.71 21.16
CA ASN A 56 2.70 15.43 21.21
C ASN A 56 1.57 14.53 20.74
N VAL A 57 0.41 14.67 21.39
CA VAL A 57 -0.82 14.01 20.96
C VAL A 57 -1.69 15.03 20.25
N GLY A 58 -1.81 14.86 18.94
CA GLY A 58 -2.74 15.63 18.10
C GLY A 58 -4.05 14.89 17.87
N SER A 59 -4.96 15.52 17.14
CA SER A 59 -6.19 14.89 16.67
C SER A 59 -6.26 14.95 15.14
N ILE A 60 -6.58 13.82 14.54
CA ILE A 60 -6.88 13.70 13.11
C ILE A 60 -8.32 13.25 12.93
N PHE A 61 -8.88 13.55 11.77
CA PHE A 61 -10.27 13.31 11.44
C PHE A 61 -10.35 12.65 10.07
N ASP A 62 -11.14 11.60 9.97
CA ASP A 62 -11.39 10.96 8.68
C ASP A 62 -12.29 11.84 7.79
N VAL A 63 -12.20 11.67 6.48
CA VAL A 63 -13.01 12.39 5.50
C VAL A 63 -14.51 12.28 5.79
N SER A 64 -14.98 11.15 6.31
CA SER A 64 -16.37 10.94 6.73
C SER A 64 -16.81 11.83 7.91
N MET A 65 -15.85 12.33 8.68
CA MET A 65 -16.06 13.26 9.79
C MET A 65 -16.05 14.73 9.37
N THR A 66 -16.03 14.99 8.06
CA THR A 66 -15.91 16.34 7.52
C THR A 66 -17.01 16.64 6.52
N TYR A 67 -17.29 17.94 6.33
CA TYR A 67 -18.18 18.44 5.30
C TYR A 67 -17.49 19.51 4.46
N GLY A 68 -17.96 19.74 3.25
CA GLY A 68 -17.45 20.75 2.34
C GLY A 68 -17.99 20.56 0.93
N ASN A 69 -17.89 21.61 0.12
CA ASN A 69 -18.46 21.65 -1.24
C ASN A 69 -17.58 20.92 -2.27
N LYS A 70 -16.32 20.65 -1.92
CA LYS A 70 -15.40 19.91 -2.78
C LYS A 70 -15.23 18.48 -2.26
N PRO A 71 -15.36 17.46 -3.12
CA PRO A 71 -14.99 16.12 -2.75
C PRO A 71 -13.49 16.10 -2.43
N TYR A 72 -13.08 15.33 -1.41
CA TYR A 72 -11.67 15.07 -1.19
C TYR A 72 -11.18 14.15 -2.31
N PRO A 73 -10.09 14.50 -2.98
CA PRO A 73 -9.55 13.65 -4.03
C PRO A 73 -9.00 12.36 -3.40
N ILE A 74 -9.74 11.29 -3.57
CA ILE A 74 -9.27 9.96 -3.19
C ILE A 74 -8.49 9.42 -4.39
N PRO A 75 -7.22 9.03 -4.24
CA PRO A 75 -6.47 8.46 -5.34
C PRO A 75 -7.11 7.12 -5.72
N GLU A 76 -7.86 7.11 -6.81
CA GLU A 76 -8.48 5.93 -7.39
C GLU A 76 -8.00 5.77 -8.82
N ILE A 77 -7.48 4.59 -9.15
CA ILE A 77 -7.13 4.26 -10.53
C ILE A 77 -8.41 3.87 -11.26
N LYS A 78 -8.87 4.75 -12.13
CA LYS A 78 -10.04 4.48 -12.97
C LYS A 78 -9.72 3.46 -14.07
N PRO A 79 -10.73 2.76 -14.63
CA PRO A 79 -10.51 1.77 -15.69
C PRO A 79 -9.65 2.29 -16.84
N GLU A 80 -9.91 3.51 -17.31
CA GLU A 80 -9.15 4.14 -18.39
C GLU A 80 -7.70 4.50 -18.06
N GLN A 81 -7.34 4.45 -16.78
CA GLN A 81 -5.98 4.74 -16.30
C GLN A 81 -5.18 3.47 -15.98
N MET A 82 -5.80 2.29 -16.00
CA MET A 82 -5.17 1.04 -15.58
C MET A 82 -3.97 0.67 -16.47
N ASP A 83 -4.10 0.82 -17.78
CA ASP A 83 -2.99 0.57 -18.71
C ASP A 83 -1.78 1.48 -18.43
N LYS A 84 -2.06 2.76 -18.16
CA LYS A 84 -0.99 3.69 -17.78
C LYS A 84 -0.34 3.28 -16.48
N ALA A 85 -1.13 2.94 -15.47
CA ALA A 85 -0.63 2.51 -14.17
C ALA A 85 0.24 1.23 -14.27
N ILE A 86 -0.19 0.25 -15.06
CA ILE A 86 0.61 -0.97 -15.32
C ILE A 86 1.93 -0.59 -15.98
N LYS A 87 1.93 0.26 -17.02
CA LYS A 87 3.15 0.70 -17.71
C LYS A 87 4.10 1.47 -16.78
N GLU A 88 3.60 2.27 -15.87
CA GLU A 88 4.46 2.96 -14.89
C GLU A 88 5.07 1.96 -13.90
N LEU A 89 4.33 0.93 -13.48
CA LEU A 89 4.87 -0.16 -12.66
C LEU A 89 5.87 -1.04 -13.43
N GLU A 90 5.62 -1.30 -14.72
CA GLU A 90 6.58 -2.02 -15.59
C GLU A 90 7.95 -1.34 -15.61
N ARG A 91 8.01 -0.02 -15.57
CA ARG A 91 9.26 0.75 -15.52
C ARG A 91 10.04 0.57 -14.22
N LEU A 92 9.36 0.21 -13.13
CA LEU A 92 9.99 -0.11 -11.86
C LEU A 92 10.44 -1.56 -11.78
N SER A 93 9.89 -2.41 -12.64
CA SER A 93 10.22 -3.83 -12.64
C SER A 93 11.64 -4.05 -13.13
N PRO A 94 12.46 -4.83 -12.39
CA PRO A 94 13.80 -5.19 -12.83
C PRO A 94 13.81 -6.27 -13.91
N VAL A 95 12.64 -6.87 -14.19
CA VAL A 95 12.46 -7.96 -15.14
C VAL A 95 11.26 -7.71 -16.04
N ASN A 96 11.18 -8.43 -17.16
CA ASN A 96 10.04 -8.34 -18.07
C ASN A 96 8.75 -8.84 -17.40
N ILE A 97 7.62 -8.22 -17.77
CA ILE A 97 6.29 -8.71 -17.43
C ILE A 97 5.72 -9.41 -18.65
N ILE A 98 5.34 -10.67 -18.48
CA ILE A 98 4.88 -11.54 -19.57
C ILE A 98 3.44 -11.96 -19.30
N PHE A 99 2.61 -11.88 -20.35
CA PHE A 99 1.24 -12.39 -20.33
C PHE A 99 1.17 -13.68 -21.15
N GLN A 100 0.85 -14.80 -20.49
CA GLN A 100 0.78 -16.12 -21.12
C GLN A 100 -0.35 -16.95 -20.50
N ASN A 101 -0.84 -17.96 -21.23
CA ASN A 101 -1.99 -18.75 -20.78
C ASN A 101 -1.62 -19.83 -19.77
N GLU A 102 -0.36 -20.26 -19.75
CA GLU A 102 0.14 -21.34 -18.91
C GLU A 102 1.36 -20.84 -18.09
N GLY A 103 1.55 -21.41 -16.93
CA GLY A 103 2.71 -21.12 -16.09
C GLY A 103 2.37 -20.67 -14.67
N VAL A 104 3.39 -20.29 -13.93
CA VAL A 104 3.28 -19.75 -12.57
C VAL A 104 2.73 -18.33 -12.64
N VAL A 105 1.83 -17.98 -11.74
CA VAL A 105 1.36 -16.59 -11.59
C VAL A 105 2.28 -15.88 -10.59
N GLY A 106 2.92 -14.82 -11.05
CA GLY A 106 3.88 -14.05 -10.26
C GLY A 106 5.31 -14.15 -10.78
N TYR A 107 6.30 -13.86 -9.94
CA TYR A 107 7.70 -13.95 -10.33
C TYR A 107 8.13 -15.41 -10.56
N ASP A 108 8.61 -15.66 -11.77
CA ASP A 108 9.18 -16.93 -12.22
C ASP A 108 10.71 -16.79 -12.32
N ALA A 109 11.42 -17.49 -11.44
CA ALA A 109 12.88 -17.44 -11.38
C ALA A 109 13.56 -18.15 -12.58
N GLU A 110 12.90 -19.14 -13.19
CA GLU A 110 13.45 -19.86 -14.35
C GLU A 110 13.38 -19.00 -15.61
N GLN A 111 12.28 -18.27 -15.79
CA GLN A 111 12.07 -17.36 -16.90
C GLN A 111 12.67 -15.97 -16.67
N HIS A 112 13.11 -15.65 -15.45
CA HIS A 112 13.50 -14.30 -15.05
C HIS A 112 12.45 -13.24 -15.45
N ALA A 113 11.18 -13.52 -15.15
CA ALA A 113 10.05 -12.69 -15.55
C ALA A 113 8.95 -12.70 -14.50
N ILE A 114 8.11 -11.65 -14.51
CA ILE A 114 6.83 -11.67 -13.80
C ILE A 114 5.77 -12.13 -14.79
N VAL A 115 5.08 -13.20 -14.46
CA VAL A 115 4.14 -13.88 -15.34
C VAL A 115 2.71 -13.69 -14.86
N PHE A 116 1.83 -13.28 -15.76
CA PHE A 116 0.39 -13.21 -15.52
C PHE A 116 -0.39 -13.94 -16.61
N PRO A 117 -1.55 -14.55 -16.28
CA PRO A 117 -2.46 -15.09 -17.28
C PRO A 117 -2.95 -13.99 -18.24
N THR A 118 -2.98 -14.29 -19.54
CA THR A 118 -3.48 -13.34 -20.55
C THR A 118 -4.92 -12.88 -20.28
N ALA A 119 -5.75 -13.75 -19.67
CA ALA A 119 -7.13 -13.44 -19.32
C ALA A 119 -7.28 -12.72 -17.96
N MET A 120 -6.18 -12.45 -17.22
CA MET A 120 -6.27 -11.80 -15.92
C MET A 120 -6.77 -10.36 -16.08
N PRO A 121 -7.80 -9.95 -15.32
CA PRO A 121 -8.27 -8.56 -15.34
C PRO A 121 -7.16 -7.60 -14.94
N GLN A 122 -7.02 -6.48 -15.64
CA GLN A 122 -6.00 -5.44 -15.34
C GLN A 122 -6.01 -4.99 -13.88
N ARG A 123 -7.18 -4.92 -13.27
CA ARG A 123 -7.33 -4.56 -11.86
C ARG A 123 -6.67 -5.57 -10.92
N GLU A 124 -6.72 -6.84 -11.28
CA GLU A 124 -6.07 -7.92 -10.52
C GLU A 124 -4.56 -7.91 -10.76
N VAL A 125 -4.12 -7.68 -12.01
CA VAL A 125 -2.70 -7.46 -12.33
C VAL A 125 -2.15 -6.32 -11.48
N LEU A 126 -2.80 -5.16 -11.45
CA LEU A 126 -2.40 -4.01 -10.63
C LEU A 126 -2.35 -4.33 -9.14
N ALA A 127 -3.26 -5.15 -8.65
CA ALA A 127 -3.29 -5.52 -7.24
C ALA A 127 -2.12 -6.44 -6.83
N ARG A 128 -1.59 -7.25 -7.76
CA ARG A 128 -0.53 -8.23 -7.52
C ARG A 128 0.86 -7.71 -7.87
N LEU A 129 0.95 -6.91 -8.92
CA LEU A 129 2.21 -6.47 -9.52
C LEU A 129 3.20 -5.83 -8.54
N PRO A 130 2.79 -4.98 -7.56
CA PRO A 130 3.71 -4.44 -6.57
C PRO A 130 4.47 -5.49 -5.77
N ALA A 131 3.80 -6.57 -5.35
CA ALA A 131 4.45 -7.66 -4.63
C ALA A 131 5.48 -8.38 -5.50
N GLU A 132 5.13 -8.64 -6.75
CA GLU A 132 6.01 -9.37 -7.67
C GLU A 132 7.24 -8.54 -8.06
N ILE A 133 7.11 -7.22 -8.17
CA ILE A 133 8.25 -6.31 -8.36
C ILE A 133 9.22 -6.37 -7.17
N VAL A 134 8.70 -6.38 -5.94
CA VAL A 134 9.54 -6.51 -4.74
C VAL A 134 10.27 -7.85 -4.73
N ILE A 135 9.60 -8.95 -5.06
CA ILE A 135 10.21 -10.28 -5.11
C ILE A 135 11.31 -10.34 -6.19
N ALA A 136 11.02 -9.86 -7.40
CA ALA A 136 11.96 -9.83 -8.50
C ALA A 136 13.19 -8.95 -8.19
N THR A 137 12.99 -7.81 -7.54
CA THR A 137 14.08 -6.93 -7.12
C THR A 137 14.97 -7.60 -6.08
N ALA A 138 14.39 -8.26 -5.08
CA ALA A 138 15.16 -8.98 -4.08
C ALA A 138 15.95 -10.14 -4.67
N GLU A 139 15.36 -10.89 -5.61
CA GLU A 139 16.00 -12.01 -6.30
C GLU A 139 17.23 -11.56 -7.12
N GLN A 140 17.19 -10.38 -7.74
CA GLN A 140 18.37 -9.82 -8.43
C GLN A 140 19.54 -9.55 -7.49
N HIS A 141 19.26 -9.13 -6.26
CA HIS A 141 20.30 -8.87 -5.26
C HIS A 141 20.76 -10.12 -4.53
N THR A 142 19.88 -11.08 -4.37
CA THR A 142 20.15 -12.31 -3.61
C THR A 142 19.46 -13.48 -4.29
N PRO A 143 20.14 -14.17 -5.22
CA PRO A 143 19.56 -15.32 -5.94
C PRO A 143 19.04 -16.41 -4.99
N GLY A 144 17.84 -16.91 -5.27
CA GLY A 144 17.14 -17.92 -4.47
C GLY A 144 16.28 -17.37 -3.33
N ILE A 145 16.35 -16.08 -3.04
CA ILE A 145 15.57 -15.47 -1.95
C ILE A 145 14.06 -15.41 -2.24
N SER A 146 13.66 -15.47 -3.52
CA SER A 146 12.24 -15.46 -3.92
C SER A 146 11.42 -16.59 -3.30
N GLN A 147 12.07 -17.66 -2.85
CA GLN A 147 11.44 -18.77 -2.14
C GLN A 147 11.28 -18.53 -0.63
N ALA A 148 11.90 -17.50 -0.09
CA ALA A 148 11.84 -17.22 1.35
C ALA A 148 10.45 -16.76 1.78
N PRO A 149 9.79 -17.44 2.75
CA PRO A 149 8.44 -17.06 3.20
C PRO A 149 8.35 -15.63 3.71
N TYR A 150 9.37 -15.16 4.38
CA TYR A 150 9.49 -13.78 4.89
C TYR A 150 9.40 -12.76 3.76
N LEU A 151 10.14 -12.95 2.65
CA LEU A 151 10.10 -12.02 1.51
C LEU A 151 8.71 -11.95 0.89
N ARG A 152 8.06 -13.11 0.70
CA ARG A 152 6.69 -13.16 0.14
C ARG A 152 5.68 -12.42 1.02
N LYS A 153 5.83 -12.53 2.34
CA LYS A 153 4.99 -11.77 3.29
C LYS A 153 5.20 -10.27 3.18
N THR A 154 6.46 -9.82 3.18
CA THR A 154 6.81 -8.39 3.02
C THR A 154 6.29 -7.85 1.69
N ALA A 155 6.52 -8.57 0.60
CA ALA A 155 6.03 -8.20 -0.72
C ALA A 155 4.49 -8.10 -0.76
N MET A 156 3.79 -9.07 -0.17
CA MET A 156 2.32 -9.04 -0.10
C MET A 156 1.82 -7.85 0.71
N ALA A 157 2.48 -7.47 1.79
CA ALA A 157 2.12 -6.28 2.57
C ALA A 157 2.25 -4.99 1.73
N VAL A 158 3.26 -4.88 0.84
CA VAL A 158 3.37 -3.78 -0.13
C VAL A 158 2.17 -3.74 -1.07
N SER A 159 1.76 -4.89 -1.64
CA SER A 159 0.56 -4.97 -2.49
C SER A 159 -0.71 -4.57 -1.74
N VAL A 160 -0.89 -5.04 -0.52
CA VAL A 160 -2.06 -4.68 0.30
C VAL A 160 -2.10 -3.17 0.57
N GLU A 161 -0.96 -2.56 0.88
CA GLU A 161 -0.88 -1.12 1.10
C GLU A 161 -1.15 -0.33 -0.19
N PHE A 162 -0.62 -0.79 -1.33
CA PHE A 162 -0.91 -0.23 -2.65
C PHE A 162 -2.40 -0.32 -3.00
N CYS A 163 -3.01 -1.50 -2.85
CA CYS A 163 -4.45 -1.69 -3.06
C CYS A 163 -5.28 -0.76 -2.16
N GLY A 164 -4.89 -0.65 -0.89
CA GLY A 164 -5.53 0.28 0.05
C GLY A 164 -5.42 1.74 -0.37
N ARG A 165 -4.29 2.17 -0.96
CA ARG A 165 -4.08 3.53 -1.45
C ARG A 165 -4.98 3.86 -2.63
N PHE A 166 -5.12 2.93 -3.58
CA PHE A 166 -5.83 3.14 -4.84
C PHE A 166 -7.23 2.52 -4.91
N PHE A 167 -7.74 2.03 -3.79
CA PHE A 167 -9.06 1.37 -3.70
C PHE A 167 -9.22 0.17 -4.65
N LEU A 168 -8.12 -0.53 -4.88
CA LEU A 168 -8.13 -1.79 -5.61
C LEU A 168 -8.59 -2.94 -4.69
N PRO A 169 -9.18 -4.02 -5.23
CA PRO A 169 -9.43 -5.22 -4.46
C PRO A 169 -8.08 -5.80 -3.97
N MET A 170 -8.06 -6.30 -2.74
CA MET A 170 -6.90 -7.03 -2.29
C MET A 170 -6.77 -8.34 -3.08
N PRO A 171 -5.54 -8.79 -3.40
CA PRO A 171 -5.34 -10.11 -3.97
C PRO A 171 -5.94 -11.21 -3.08
N ASP A 172 -6.63 -12.18 -3.65
CA ASP A 172 -7.25 -13.28 -2.88
C ASP A 172 -6.22 -14.04 -2.03
N THR A 173 -4.98 -14.13 -2.52
CA THR A 173 -3.86 -14.73 -1.80
C THR A 173 -3.39 -13.91 -0.60
N ALA A 174 -3.72 -12.61 -0.52
CA ALA A 174 -3.25 -11.74 0.55
C ALA A 174 -3.73 -12.21 1.92
N VAL A 175 -5.00 -12.59 2.04
CA VAL A 175 -5.57 -13.06 3.30
C VAL A 175 -4.84 -14.31 3.78
N ALA A 176 -4.66 -15.31 2.89
CA ALA A 176 -3.99 -16.56 3.25
C ALA A 176 -2.51 -16.35 3.62
N VAL A 177 -1.81 -15.45 2.94
CA VAL A 177 -0.41 -15.12 3.25
C VAL A 177 -0.30 -14.35 4.57
N LEU A 178 -1.26 -13.47 4.87
CA LEU A 178 -1.27 -12.68 6.10
C LEU A 178 -1.78 -13.47 7.31
N ASP A 179 -2.78 -14.34 7.15
CA ASP A 179 -3.32 -15.20 8.24
C ASP A 179 -2.32 -16.29 8.66
N GLY A 180 -1.51 -16.80 7.73
CA GLY A 180 -0.41 -17.74 8.04
C GLY A 180 0.79 -17.06 8.70
N MET A 181 0.65 -15.84 9.17
CA MET A 181 1.67 -15.08 9.86
C MET A 181 1.81 -15.52 11.33
N ASP A 182 2.36 -16.67 11.56
CA ASP A 182 3.20 -16.87 12.72
C ASP A 182 4.45 -16.02 12.49
N THR A 183 4.33 -14.74 12.86
CA THR A 183 5.33 -13.71 12.54
C THR A 183 6.49 -13.84 13.50
N HIS A 184 7.38 -14.75 13.21
CA HIS A 184 8.71 -14.70 13.78
C HIS A 184 9.54 -13.62 13.05
N ILE A 185 9.07 -12.37 13.16
CA ILE A 185 9.96 -11.25 12.96
C ILE A 185 10.80 -11.18 14.22
N PRO A 186 12.13 -11.25 14.14
CA PRO A 186 12.96 -11.16 15.33
C PRO A 186 12.62 -9.91 16.15
N PRO A 187 12.53 -10.01 17.48
CA PRO A 187 12.27 -8.85 18.31
C PRO A 187 13.25 -7.72 18.00
N GLY A 188 12.74 -6.53 17.68
CA GLY A 188 13.53 -5.37 17.30
C GLY A 188 13.65 -5.09 15.80
N GLU A 189 13.35 -6.05 14.92
CA GLU A 189 13.33 -5.84 13.46
C GLU A 189 11.94 -5.45 12.92
N GLU A 190 10.90 -5.64 13.69
CA GLU A 190 9.51 -5.33 13.31
C GLU A 190 9.34 -3.89 12.81
N ARG A 191 9.93 -2.95 13.55
CA ARG A 191 9.85 -1.53 13.17
C ARG A 191 10.57 -1.26 11.86
N LYS A 192 11.75 -1.84 11.66
CA LYS A 192 12.55 -1.69 10.44
C LYS A 192 11.80 -2.27 9.25
N THR A 193 11.26 -3.48 9.39
CA THR A 193 10.47 -4.14 8.34
C THR A 193 9.23 -3.33 7.94
N LEU A 194 8.51 -2.77 8.91
CA LEU A 194 7.35 -1.91 8.63
C LEU A 194 7.74 -0.59 7.95
N GLU A 195 8.87 -0.01 8.31
CA GLU A 195 9.40 1.19 7.65
C GLU A 195 9.82 0.87 6.21
N GLU A 196 10.49 -0.25 5.95
CA GLU A 196 10.85 -0.71 4.59
C GLU A 196 9.61 -0.97 3.72
N ILE A 197 8.60 -1.67 4.22
CA ILE A 197 7.33 -1.89 3.52
C ILE A 197 6.70 -0.54 3.14
N ARG A 198 6.68 0.38 4.08
CA ARG A 198 6.10 1.71 3.86
C ARG A 198 6.85 2.50 2.80
N GLU A 199 8.18 2.52 2.84
CA GLU A 199 9.00 3.22 1.85
C GLU A 199 8.81 2.65 0.45
N LEU A 200 8.78 1.33 0.30
CA LEU A 200 8.50 0.66 -0.97
C LEU A 200 7.08 0.98 -1.46
N SER A 201 6.07 0.90 -0.60
CA SER A 201 4.69 1.22 -0.94
C SER A 201 4.52 2.67 -1.38
N VAL A 202 5.20 3.61 -0.72
CA VAL A 202 5.19 5.03 -1.10
C VAL A 202 5.84 5.22 -2.45
N THR A 203 7.03 4.65 -2.67
CA THR A 203 7.76 4.77 -3.93
C THR A 203 6.95 4.23 -5.10
N ILE A 204 6.38 3.04 -4.95
CA ILE A 204 5.53 2.40 -5.96
C ILE A 204 4.26 3.23 -6.20
N GLY A 205 3.61 3.69 -5.14
CA GLY A 205 2.39 4.49 -5.25
C GLY A 205 2.63 5.86 -5.91
N ASP A 206 3.70 6.56 -5.53
CA ASP A 206 4.02 7.87 -6.08
C ASP A 206 4.37 7.80 -7.58
N THR A 207 4.90 6.66 -8.04
CA THR A 207 5.17 6.44 -9.46
C THR A 207 3.89 6.37 -10.28
N VAL A 208 2.83 5.78 -9.74
CA VAL A 208 1.53 5.65 -10.42
C VAL A 208 0.72 6.95 -10.40
N GLU A 209 0.93 7.82 -9.42
CA GLU A 209 0.23 9.10 -9.31
C GLU A 209 0.76 10.20 -10.26
N ARG A 210 1.94 10.02 -10.85
CA ARG A 210 2.55 10.96 -11.83
C ARG A 210 1.98 10.77 -13.22
#